data_aa882f3f354f7699175f638402feaaaa
#
_entry.id   aa882f3f354f7699175f638402feaaaa
#
_cell.length_a   1.000
_cell.length_b   1.000
_cell.length_c   1.000
_cell.angle_alpha   90.00
_cell.angle_beta   90.00
_cell.angle_gamma   90.00
#
_symmetry.space_group_name_H-M   'P 1'
#
loop_
_entity.id
_entity.type
_entity.pdbx_description
1 polymer ?
#
loop_
_entity_poly.entity_id
_entity_poly.type
_entity_poly.pdbx_seq_one_letter_code
_entity_poly.pdbx_strand_id
1 'polypeptide(L)'
;MAWPSPAKINLFLHITGRRGDGYHEIQTAFQFLDYSDSLEFQIQKSTTIELLTPLEGVKNESNLIIRAAKCLQAETNPQQGVMISIKKRLPIGGGLGGGSSNAATTLIALNHLWQTKLTTTELAQLGLTLGADVPVFIHGYAAWAEGVGEELTPILPAEPWYVVIVPNCQVSTTKVFSSQELTRDCEPITISRFLSGEGKNICEGVVLKSYPAVSEAVNWLNRYGQSRMSGTGACVFADFNSQIHAQQVLENLPDHWRGFIAKGCNQSPLATLMSLRN
;
A
#
# COMPACT_ATOMS: atom_id res chain seq x y z
N MET A 1 0.78 17.95 14.39
CA MET A 1 1.91 17.01 14.24
C MET A 1 1.59 16.06 13.10
N ALA A 2 2.52 15.90 12.16
CA ALA A 2 2.32 15.08 10.96
C ALA A 2 2.57 13.58 11.25
N TRP A 3 1.67 12.73 10.76
CA TRP A 3 1.75 11.28 10.85
C TRP A 3 2.02 10.73 9.45
N PRO A 4 3.13 10.02 9.21
CA PRO A 4 3.40 9.44 7.89
C PRO A 4 2.42 8.32 7.59
N SER A 5 1.96 8.28 6.35
CA SER A 5 1.15 7.22 5.79
C SER A 5 1.91 6.65 4.58
N PRO A 6 2.80 5.66 4.81
CA PRO A 6 3.78 5.22 3.82
C PRO A 6 3.15 4.44 2.67
N ALA A 7 3.85 4.42 1.53
CA ALA A 7 3.58 3.48 0.46
C ALA A 7 4.06 2.08 0.83
N LYS A 8 3.48 1.06 0.17
CA LYS A 8 4.04 -0.28 0.04
C LYS A 8 4.16 -0.65 -1.44
N ILE A 9 5.01 -1.59 -1.74
CA ILE A 9 5.03 -2.30 -3.02
C ILE A 9 4.81 -3.80 -2.77
N ASN A 10 4.27 -4.47 -3.78
CA ASN A 10 4.25 -5.93 -3.85
C ASN A 10 5.51 -6.36 -4.61
N LEU A 11 6.45 -7.01 -3.95
CA LEU A 11 7.68 -7.49 -4.59
C LEU A 11 7.40 -8.65 -5.54
N PHE A 12 6.33 -9.41 -5.32
CA PHE A 12 5.68 -10.35 -6.25
C PHE A 12 4.21 -10.48 -5.87
N LEU A 13 3.40 -11.14 -6.71
CA LEU A 13 2.01 -11.45 -6.40
C LEU A 13 1.58 -12.71 -7.18
N HIS A 14 1.40 -13.81 -6.47
CA HIS A 14 0.81 -15.03 -6.99
C HIS A 14 -0.66 -15.15 -6.57
N ILE A 15 -1.45 -15.81 -7.40
CA ILE A 15 -2.80 -16.25 -7.05
C ILE A 15 -2.73 -17.76 -7.03
N THR A 16 -2.92 -18.36 -5.86
CA THR A 16 -2.75 -19.79 -5.61
C THR A 16 -4.07 -20.54 -5.59
N GLY A 17 -5.19 -19.82 -5.57
CA GLY A 17 -6.52 -20.42 -5.57
C GLY A 17 -7.64 -19.40 -5.65
N ARG A 18 -8.87 -19.90 -5.76
CA ARG A 18 -10.09 -19.12 -5.66
C ARG A 18 -10.97 -19.68 -4.55
N ARG A 19 -11.39 -18.81 -3.64
CA ARG A 19 -12.26 -19.15 -2.50
C ARG A 19 -13.72 -19.26 -2.93
N GLY A 20 -14.50 -20.01 -2.16
CA GLY A 20 -15.94 -20.13 -2.37
C GLY A 20 -16.73 -18.83 -2.13
N ASP A 21 -16.16 -17.88 -1.38
CA ASP A 21 -16.69 -16.53 -1.15
C ASP A 21 -16.41 -15.54 -2.28
N GLY A 22 -15.69 -16.00 -3.34
CA GLY A 22 -15.35 -15.21 -4.52
C GLY A 22 -14.01 -14.48 -4.44
N TYR A 23 -13.36 -14.45 -3.27
CA TYR A 23 -12.01 -13.94 -3.11
C TYR A 23 -10.97 -14.91 -3.68
N HIS A 24 -9.74 -14.44 -3.82
CA HIS A 24 -8.61 -15.24 -4.28
C HIS A 24 -7.64 -15.48 -3.13
N GLU A 25 -7.14 -16.72 -3.05
CA GLU A 25 -5.96 -17.02 -2.24
C GLU A 25 -4.74 -16.44 -2.94
N ILE A 26 -3.95 -15.68 -2.22
CA ILE A 26 -2.75 -15.04 -2.77
C ILE A 26 -1.51 -15.40 -1.96
N GLN A 27 -0.36 -15.27 -2.61
CA GLN A 27 0.93 -15.15 -1.95
C GLN A 27 1.60 -13.88 -2.46
N THR A 28 2.11 -13.05 -1.55
CA THR A 28 2.83 -11.82 -1.93
C THR A 28 3.87 -11.48 -0.87
N ALA A 29 4.82 -10.62 -1.22
CA ALA A 29 5.73 -10.00 -0.27
C ALA A 29 5.53 -8.49 -0.33
N PHE A 30 5.18 -7.89 0.81
CA PHE A 30 5.05 -6.46 0.98
C PHE A 30 6.37 -5.86 1.49
N GLN A 31 6.79 -4.75 0.88
CA GLN A 31 7.84 -3.89 1.42
C GLN A 31 7.37 -2.45 1.44
N PHE A 32 7.71 -1.71 2.50
CA PHE A 32 7.40 -0.29 2.61
C PHE A 32 8.40 0.56 1.82
N LEU A 33 7.98 1.78 1.53
CA LEU A 33 8.84 2.83 0.96
C LEU A 33 8.90 4.03 1.92
N ASP A 34 10.03 4.73 1.94
CA ASP A 34 10.20 6.00 2.67
C ASP A 34 9.47 7.17 2.02
N TYR A 35 8.49 6.88 1.15
CA TYR A 35 7.64 7.83 0.47
C TYR A 35 6.22 7.72 1.01
N SER A 36 5.68 8.83 1.56
CA SER A 36 4.45 8.81 2.35
C SER A 36 3.53 9.97 2.02
N ASP A 37 2.22 9.74 2.17
CA ASP A 37 1.27 10.81 2.50
C ASP A 37 1.54 11.29 3.92
N SER A 38 0.95 12.41 4.31
CA SER A 38 1.05 12.93 5.68
C SER A 38 -0.33 13.32 6.18
N LEU A 39 -0.72 12.78 7.34
CA LEU A 39 -1.98 13.09 8.01
C LEU A 39 -1.72 13.93 9.26
N GLU A 40 -2.63 14.86 9.55
CA GLU A 40 -2.66 15.62 10.79
C GLU A 40 -4.02 15.47 11.45
N PHE A 41 -4.03 15.35 12.77
CA PHE A 41 -5.22 15.12 13.58
C PHE A 41 -5.33 16.18 14.65
N GLN A 42 -6.48 16.84 14.73
CA GLN A 42 -6.82 17.78 15.78
C GLN A 42 -8.05 17.28 16.53
N ILE A 43 -7.82 16.82 17.76
CA ILE A 43 -8.89 16.33 18.62
C ILE A 43 -9.81 17.48 19.03
N GLN A 44 -11.10 17.22 19.03
CA GLN A 44 -12.14 18.19 19.39
C GLN A 44 -13.13 17.61 20.44
N LYS A 45 -13.79 18.52 21.18
CA LYS A 45 -14.71 18.11 22.24
C LYS A 45 -16.03 17.52 21.72
N SER A 46 -16.45 17.92 20.51
CA SER A 46 -17.61 17.28 19.84
C SER A 46 -17.22 15.87 19.36
N THR A 47 -18.18 14.98 19.19
CA THR A 47 -17.96 13.62 18.67
C THR A 47 -17.89 13.56 17.13
N THR A 48 -17.88 14.71 16.45
CA THR A 48 -17.86 14.76 14.99
C THR A 48 -16.50 14.36 14.42
N ILE A 49 -16.51 13.68 13.27
CA ILE A 49 -15.34 13.33 12.47
C ILE A 49 -15.41 14.13 11.17
N GLU A 50 -14.40 14.93 10.90
CA GLU A 50 -14.37 15.83 9.76
C GLU A 50 -13.04 15.69 9.00
N LEU A 51 -13.09 15.57 7.66
CA LEU A 51 -11.94 15.63 6.79
C LEU A 51 -11.88 17.01 6.15
N LEU A 52 -10.88 17.81 6.55
CA LEU A 52 -10.72 19.19 6.10
C LEU A 52 -10.19 19.33 4.67
N THR A 53 -9.50 18.28 4.19
CA THR A 53 -8.90 18.23 2.84
C THR A 53 -9.58 17.13 2.01
N PRO A 54 -10.68 17.41 1.31
CA PRO A 54 -11.34 16.42 0.45
C PRO A 54 -10.37 15.88 -0.62
N LEU A 55 -10.47 14.59 -0.92
CA LEU A 55 -9.71 13.97 -1.98
C LEU A 55 -10.53 13.98 -3.28
N GLU A 56 -9.95 14.52 -4.33
CA GLU A 56 -10.59 14.57 -5.64
C GLU A 56 -10.98 13.15 -6.11
N GLY A 57 -12.21 12.99 -6.59
CA GLY A 57 -12.74 11.70 -7.05
C GLY A 57 -13.11 10.71 -5.94
N VAL A 58 -12.95 11.06 -4.65
CA VAL A 58 -13.29 10.18 -3.53
C VAL A 58 -14.41 10.82 -2.68
N LYS A 59 -15.59 10.19 -2.66
CA LYS A 59 -16.69 10.64 -1.80
C LYS A 59 -16.33 10.42 -0.33
N ASN A 60 -16.77 11.34 0.55
CA ASN A 60 -16.48 11.25 1.99
C ASN A 60 -16.94 9.94 2.62
N GLU A 61 -18.09 9.40 2.21
CA GLU A 61 -18.64 8.15 2.74
C GLU A 61 -17.78 6.92 2.39
N SER A 62 -17.09 6.97 1.26
CA SER A 62 -16.17 5.91 0.80
C SER A 62 -14.72 6.16 1.19
N ASN A 63 -14.41 7.35 1.74
CA ASN A 63 -13.04 7.70 2.13
C ASN A 63 -12.57 6.86 3.32
N LEU A 64 -11.49 6.11 3.12
CA LEU A 64 -10.97 5.19 4.13
C LEU A 64 -10.48 5.89 5.41
N ILE A 65 -10.06 7.16 5.34
CA ILE A 65 -9.71 7.97 6.53
C ILE A 65 -10.95 8.13 7.43
N ILE A 66 -12.07 8.58 6.84
CA ILE A 66 -13.33 8.78 7.57
C ILE A 66 -13.88 7.46 8.08
N ARG A 67 -13.85 6.42 7.23
CA ARG A 67 -14.33 5.09 7.62
C ARG A 67 -13.50 4.51 8.77
N ALA A 68 -12.18 4.64 8.74
CA ALA A 68 -11.30 4.19 9.81
C ALA A 68 -11.58 4.92 11.13
N ALA A 69 -11.69 6.24 11.09
CA ALA A 69 -12.03 7.03 12.29
C ALA A 69 -13.40 6.64 12.87
N LYS A 70 -14.43 6.48 12.02
CA LYS A 70 -15.77 6.03 12.46
C LYS A 70 -15.75 4.61 12.99
N CYS A 71 -15.00 3.70 12.39
CA CYS A 71 -14.86 2.32 12.83
C CYS A 71 -14.27 2.25 14.25
N LEU A 72 -13.17 2.95 14.49
CA LEU A 72 -12.56 3.03 15.81
C LEU A 72 -13.47 3.74 16.82
N GLN A 73 -14.17 4.82 16.41
CA GLN A 73 -15.12 5.52 17.28
C GLN A 73 -16.27 4.62 17.70
N ALA A 74 -16.84 3.83 16.79
CA ALA A 74 -17.92 2.90 17.09
C ALA A 74 -17.48 1.77 18.06
N GLU A 75 -16.25 1.27 17.90
CA GLU A 75 -15.68 0.21 18.74
C GLU A 75 -15.38 0.69 20.16
N THR A 76 -14.88 1.91 20.31
CA THR A 76 -14.31 2.38 21.59
C THR A 76 -15.10 3.48 22.28
N ASN A 77 -16.10 4.04 21.60
CA ASN A 77 -16.99 5.12 22.07
C ASN A 77 -16.27 6.30 22.77
N PRO A 78 -15.24 6.90 22.16
CA PRO A 78 -14.56 8.05 22.74
C PRO A 78 -15.53 9.25 22.79
N GLN A 79 -15.43 10.06 23.85
CA GLN A 79 -16.26 11.26 24.03
C GLN A 79 -15.69 12.47 23.26
N GLN A 80 -14.88 12.20 22.26
CA GLN A 80 -14.15 13.19 21.45
C GLN A 80 -14.27 12.84 19.97
N GLY A 81 -14.25 13.85 19.13
CA GLY A 81 -14.13 13.70 17.69
C GLY A 81 -12.77 14.20 17.20
N VAL A 82 -12.68 14.38 15.89
CA VAL A 82 -11.42 14.76 15.25
C VAL A 82 -11.64 15.52 13.95
N MET A 83 -10.84 16.55 13.73
CA MET A 83 -10.61 17.15 12.41
C MET A 83 -9.32 16.56 11.83
N ILE A 84 -9.37 16.11 10.58
CA ILE A 84 -8.27 15.41 9.91
C ILE A 84 -7.89 16.18 8.65
N SER A 85 -6.60 16.42 8.46
CA SER A 85 -6.04 16.96 7.22
C SER A 85 -5.10 15.93 6.58
N ILE A 86 -5.05 15.88 5.26
CA ILE A 86 -4.11 15.05 4.52
C ILE A 86 -3.34 15.87 3.49
N LYS A 87 -2.01 15.68 3.46
CA LYS A 87 -1.16 16.07 2.34
C LYS A 87 -0.91 14.84 1.47
N LYS A 88 -1.65 14.75 0.37
CA LYS A 88 -1.58 13.61 -0.55
C LYS A 88 -0.35 13.70 -1.45
N ARG A 89 0.46 12.66 -1.50
CA ARG A 89 1.62 12.47 -2.37
C ARG A 89 1.51 11.18 -3.18
N LEU A 90 0.95 10.12 -2.56
CA LEU A 90 0.77 8.83 -3.21
C LEU A 90 -0.34 8.89 -4.26
N PRO A 91 -0.16 8.27 -5.43
CA PRO A 91 -1.20 8.19 -6.45
C PRO A 91 -2.41 7.40 -5.93
N ILE A 92 -3.60 7.82 -6.34
CA ILE A 92 -4.84 7.09 -6.06
C ILE A 92 -4.95 5.94 -7.07
N GLY A 93 -5.17 4.72 -6.59
CA GLY A 93 -5.34 3.53 -7.43
C GLY A 93 -4.06 3.04 -8.11
N GLY A 94 -2.88 3.38 -7.57
CA GLY A 94 -1.58 3.03 -8.17
C GLY A 94 -0.97 1.70 -7.70
N GLY A 95 -1.66 0.88 -6.90
CA GLY A 95 -1.08 -0.37 -6.37
C GLY A 95 -0.11 -0.18 -5.18
N LEU A 96 0.07 1.06 -4.71
CA LEU A 96 0.98 1.42 -3.61
C LEU A 96 0.32 1.39 -2.21
N GLY A 97 -0.93 0.98 -2.12
CA GLY A 97 -1.66 0.84 -0.85
C GLY A 97 -2.02 2.16 -0.16
N GLY A 98 -1.98 3.32 -0.86
CA GLY A 98 -2.15 4.63 -0.24
C GLY A 98 -3.43 4.81 0.58
N GLY A 99 -4.57 4.32 0.09
CA GLY A 99 -5.84 4.36 0.83
C GLY A 99 -5.82 3.51 2.10
N SER A 100 -5.30 2.28 2.00
CA SER A 100 -5.14 1.36 3.13
C SER A 100 -4.14 1.89 4.15
N SER A 101 -3.04 2.51 3.69
CA SER A 101 -2.08 3.21 4.54
C SER A 101 -2.73 4.37 5.29
N ASN A 102 -3.54 5.19 4.59
CA ASN A 102 -4.25 6.31 5.24
C ASN A 102 -5.23 5.79 6.32
N ALA A 103 -5.93 4.68 6.08
CA ALA A 103 -6.80 4.04 7.08
C ALA A 103 -6.00 3.54 8.30
N ALA A 104 -4.92 2.80 8.07
CA ALA A 104 -4.06 2.28 9.12
C ALA A 104 -3.46 3.40 9.97
N THR A 105 -2.93 4.45 9.31
CA THR A 105 -2.40 5.63 10.02
C THR A 105 -3.49 6.29 10.86
N THR A 106 -4.71 6.39 10.34
CA THR A 106 -5.84 6.94 11.09
C THR A 106 -6.18 6.10 12.33
N LEU A 107 -6.27 4.77 12.18
CA LEU A 107 -6.52 3.86 13.30
C LEU A 107 -5.45 3.99 14.39
N ILE A 108 -4.16 3.93 14.00
CA ILE A 108 -3.03 4.01 14.94
C ILE A 108 -2.98 5.38 15.62
N ALA A 109 -3.10 6.47 14.85
CA ALA A 109 -3.04 7.82 15.39
C ALA A 109 -4.18 8.09 16.37
N LEU A 110 -5.42 7.71 16.03
CA LEU A 110 -6.57 7.93 16.88
C LEU A 110 -6.60 6.99 18.09
N ASN A 111 -6.12 5.75 17.98
CA ASN A 111 -5.91 4.87 19.13
C ASN A 111 -4.98 5.52 20.16
N HIS A 112 -3.90 6.16 19.69
CA HIS A 112 -2.98 6.89 20.56
C HIS A 112 -3.62 8.18 21.11
N LEU A 113 -4.23 9.01 20.27
CA LEU A 113 -4.76 10.34 20.63
C LEU A 113 -6.03 10.27 21.49
N TRP A 114 -6.92 9.32 21.23
CA TRP A 114 -8.11 9.06 22.04
C TRP A 114 -7.83 8.16 23.24
N GLN A 115 -6.59 7.61 23.35
CA GLN A 115 -6.17 6.70 24.43
C GLN A 115 -7.06 5.46 24.55
N THR A 116 -7.50 4.92 23.42
CA THR A 116 -8.43 3.79 23.39
C THR A 116 -7.77 2.45 23.74
N LYS A 117 -6.44 2.39 23.71
CA LYS A 117 -5.59 1.27 24.22
C LYS A 117 -5.81 -0.07 23.49
N LEU A 118 -6.33 -0.05 22.27
CA LEU A 118 -6.43 -1.27 21.47
C LEU A 118 -5.01 -1.77 21.13
N THR A 119 -4.83 -3.07 21.20
CA THR A 119 -3.61 -3.76 20.79
C THR A 119 -3.41 -3.69 19.27
N THR A 120 -2.19 -3.95 18.81
CA THR A 120 -1.93 -4.05 17.36
C THR A 120 -2.82 -5.09 16.67
N THR A 121 -3.08 -6.21 17.33
CA THR A 121 -3.95 -7.29 16.81
C THR A 121 -5.39 -6.81 16.65
N GLU A 122 -5.94 -6.15 17.65
CA GLU A 122 -7.32 -5.60 17.59
C GLU A 122 -7.44 -4.52 16.52
N LEU A 123 -6.44 -3.62 16.41
CA LEU A 123 -6.41 -2.63 15.33
C LEU A 123 -6.31 -3.30 13.95
N ALA A 124 -5.53 -4.37 13.80
CA ALA A 124 -5.41 -5.10 12.54
C ALA A 124 -6.73 -5.78 12.16
N GLN A 125 -7.46 -6.34 13.13
CA GLN A 125 -8.80 -6.91 12.90
C GLN A 125 -9.81 -5.84 12.45
N LEU A 126 -9.82 -4.67 13.10
CA LEU A 126 -10.63 -3.53 12.63
C LEU A 126 -10.20 -3.10 11.22
N GLY A 127 -8.89 -3.02 10.99
CA GLY A 127 -8.33 -2.64 9.70
C GLY A 127 -8.73 -3.58 8.57
N LEU A 128 -8.79 -4.88 8.82
CA LEU A 128 -9.21 -5.88 7.83
C LEU A 128 -10.63 -5.63 7.31
N THR A 129 -11.53 -5.11 8.14
CA THR A 129 -12.90 -4.74 7.71
C THR A 129 -12.94 -3.57 6.74
N LEU A 130 -11.86 -2.78 6.69
CA LEU A 130 -11.71 -1.63 5.80
C LEU A 130 -11.02 -2.00 4.48
N GLY A 131 -10.13 -3.00 4.51
CA GLY A 131 -9.44 -3.49 3.33
C GLY A 131 -8.32 -4.48 3.67
N ALA A 132 -8.07 -5.45 2.77
CA ALA A 132 -7.11 -6.54 2.95
C ALA A 132 -5.65 -6.05 3.18
N ASP A 133 -5.27 -4.92 2.58
CA ASP A 133 -3.92 -4.34 2.77
C ASP A 133 -3.78 -3.52 4.08
N VAL A 134 -4.87 -3.23 4.82
CA VAL A 134 -4.76 -2.38 6.03
C VAL A 134 -3.95 -3.04 7.13
N PRO A 135 -4.08 -4.35 7.40
CA PRO A 135 -3.31 -5.03 8.45
C PRO A 135 -1.79 -4.89 8.31
N VAL A 136 -1.22 -4.98 7.11
CA VAL A 136 0.24 -4.86 6.94
C VAL A 136 0.76 -3.47 7.35
N PHE A 137 -0.02 -2.41 7.10
CA PHE A 137 0.34 -1.05 7.54
C PHE A 137 0.21 -0.87 9.06
N ILE A 138 -0.70 -1.59 9.70
CA ILE A 138 -0.87 -1.56 11.16
C ILE A 138 0.29 -2.31 11.84
N HIS A 139 0.65 -3.48 11.34
CA HIS A 139 1.81 -4.23 11.84
C HIS A 139 3.13 -3.51 11.59
N GLY A 140 3.26 -2.82 10.46
CA GLY A 140 4.36 -1.92 10.17
C GLY A 140 5.72 -2.59 9.91
N TYR A 141 5.75 -3.84 9.48
CA TYR A 141 6.95 -4.55 9.03
C TYR A 141 6.76 -5.14 7.64
N ALA A 142 7.84 -5.30 6.88
CA ALA A 142 7.82 -6.01 5.61
C ALA A 142 7.39 -7.45 5.85
N ALA A 143 6.44 -7.94 5.05
CA ALA A 143 5.78 -9.20 5.33
C ALA A 143 5.59 -10.06 4.08
N TRP A 144 5.78 -11.33 4.26
CA TRP A 144 5.16 -12.37 3.45
C TRP A 144 3.68 -12.43 3.83
N ALA A 145 2.81 -12.44 2.85
CA ALA A 145 1.37 -12.45 3.07
C ALA A 145 0.69 -13.59 2.31
N GLU A 146 -0.22 -14.27 2.98
CA GLU A 146 -1.04 -15.36 2.47
C GLU A 146 -2.52 -15.09 2.77
N GLY A 147 -3.42 -16.04 2.48
CA GLY A 147 -4.85 -15.83 2.57
C GLY A 147 -5.33 -14.86 1.49
N VAL A 148 -6.11 -13.84 1.85
CA VAL A 148 -6.44 -12.71 0.96
C VAL A 148 -5.43 -11.55 1.09
N GLY A 149 -4.32 -11.75 1.85
CA GLY A 149 -3.26 -10.79 2.13
C GLY A 149 -3.14 -10.40 3.61
N GLU A 150 -3.92 -11.03 4.48
CA GLU A 150 -4.02 -10.73 5.92
C GLU A 150 -3.16 -11.63 6.80
N GLU A 151 -2.77 -12.82 6.32
CA GLU A 151 -1.91 -13.74 7.06
C GLU A 151 -0.44 -13.34 6.88
N LEU A 152 0.09 -12.61 7.85
CA LEU A 152 1.37 -11.90 7.73
C LEU A 152 2.48 -12.61 8.52
N THR A 153 3.57 -12.96 7.82
CA THR A 153 4.83 -13.43 8.41
C THR A 153 5.91 -12.39 8.15
N PRO A 154 6.63 -11.87 9.18
CA PRO A 154 7.72 -10.92 8.99
C PRO A 154 8.82 -11.49 8.10
N ILE A 155 9.32 -10.66 7.18
CA ILE A 155 10.48 -10.97 6.34
C ILE A 155 11.44 -9.79 6.27
N LEU A 156 12.68 -10.05 5.88
CA LEU A 156 13.72 -9.04 5.75
C LEU A 156 14.33 -9.07 4.33
N PRO A 157 13.58 -8.64 3.30
CA PRO A 157 14.16 -8.48 1.97
C PRO A 157 15.20 -7.35 1.95
N ALA A 158 16.05 -7.32 0.92
CA ALA A 158 16.98 -6.22 0.71
C ALA A 158 16.22 -4.87 0.65
N GLU A 159 16.85 -3.80 1.10
CA GLU A 159 16.30 -2.44 1.07
C GLU A 159 17.02 -1.59 0.02
N PRO A 160 16.77 -1.81 -1.29
CA PRO A 160 17.39 -1.04 -2.36
C PRO A 160 16.71 0.34 -2.50
N TRP A 161 17.22 1.14 -3.41
CA TRP A 161 16.54 2.32 -3.91
C TRP A 161 15.60 1.92 -5.06
N TYR A 162 14.40 2.43 -5.04
CA TYR A 162 13.42 2.20 -6.09
C TYR A 162 13.19 3.47 -6.91
N VAL A 163 13.10 3.31 -8.23
CA VAL A 163 12.41 4.26 -9.10
C VAL A 163 11.00 3.75 -9.28
N VAL A 164 10.02 4.60 -8.97
CA VAL A 164 8.59 4.30 -9.14
C VAL A 164 8.02 5.23 -10.20
N ILE A 165 7.43 4.66 -11.24
CA ILE A 165 6.72 5.39 -12.30
C ILE A 165 5.22 5.28 -12.04
N VAL A 166 4.52 6.39 -12.21
CA VAL A 166 3.06 6.48 -12.10
C VAL A 166 2.50 6.68 -13.52
N PRO A 167 2.08 5.62 -14.21
CA PRO A 167 1.44 5.73 -15.52
C PRO A 167 0.17 6.56 -15.43
N ASN A 168 -0.14 7.30 -16.50
CA ASN A 168 -1.31 8.17 -16.52
C ASN A 168 -2.61 7.39 -16.84
N CYS A 169 -2.89 6.36 -16.03
CA CYS A 169 -4.10 5.55 -16.13
C CYS A 169 -4.50 5.01 -14.75
N GLN A 170 -5.76 4.57 -14.63
CA GLN A 170 -6.26 3.87 -13.45
C GLN A 170 -6.58 2.43 -13.83
N VAL A 171 -6.01 1.48 -13.10
CA VAL A 171 -6.29 0.05 -13.26
C VAL A 171 -7.35 -0.37 -12.26
N SER A 172 -8.42 -0.96 -12.74
CA SER A 172 -9.47 -1.50 -11.89
C SER A 172 -9.08 -2.87 -11.36
N THR A 173 -8.82 -2.97 -10.06
CA THR A 173 -8.53 -4.23 -9.36
C THR A 173 -9.60 -5.29 -9.65
N THR A 174 -10.88 -4.91 -9.62
CA THR A 174 -11.99 -5.83 -9.92
C THR A 174 -11.90 -6.38 -11.34
N LYS A 175 -11.59 -5.53 -12.35
CA LYS A 175 -11.44 -5.99 -13.73
C LYS A 175 -10.26 -6.93 -13.89
N VAL A 176 -9.14 -6.68 -13.22
CA VAL A 176 -7.97 -7.56 -13.26
C VAL A 176 -8.32 -8.93 -12.68
N PHE A 177 -8.87 -8.96 -11.47
CA PHE A 177 -9.24 -10.23 -10.80
C PHE A 177 -10.39 -10.97 -11.50
N SER A 178 -11.26 -10.30 -12.25
CA SER A 178 -12.33 -10.95 -13.03
C SER A 178 -11.91 -11.40 -14.43
N SER A 179 -10.70 -11.06 -14.89
CA SER A 179 -10.20 -11.42 -16.23
C SER A 179 -10.12 -12.94 -16.40
N GLN A 180 -10.60 -13.46 -17.51
CA GLN A 180 -10.48 -14.89 -17.85
C GLN A 180 -9.04 -15.32 -18.13
N GLU A 181 -8.18 -14.40 -18.55
CA GLU A 181 -6.76 -14.65 -18.83
C GLU A 181 -5.90 -14.70 -17.55
N LEU A 182 -6.45 -14.36 -16.39
CA LEU A 182 -5.71 -14.36 -15.14
C LEU A 182 -5.48 -15.80 -14.66
N THR A 183 -4.22 -16.19 -14.48
CA THR A 183 -3.85 -17.46 -13.84
C THR A 183 -4.24 -17.43 -12.37
N ARG A 184 -4.92 -18.49 -11.88
CA ARG A 184 -5.45 -18.57 -10.51
C ARG A 184 -5.01 -19.81 -9.74
N ASP A 185 -4.06 -20.54 -10.29
CA ASP A 185 -3.53 -21.81 -9.81
C ASP A 185 -2.00 -21.82 -9.84
N CYS A 186 -1.39 -20.69 -9.51
CA CYS A 186 0.07 -20.61 -9.37
C CYS A 186 0.53 -21.58 -8.30
N GLU A 187 1.59 -22.34 -8.59
CA GLU A 187 2.25 -23.12 -7.54
C GLU A 187 2.74 -22.19 -6.43
N PRO A 188 2.40 -22.49 -5.16
CA PRO A 188 2.94 -21.76 -4.03
C PRO A 188 4.47 -21.86 -3.99
N ILE A 189 5.12 -20.76 -3.65
CA ILE A 189 6.56 -20.75 -3.39
C ILE A 189 6.83 -20.55 -1.89
N THR A 190 8.03 -20.87 -1.44
CA THR A 190 8.43 -20.62 -0.06
C THR A 190 9.09 -19.26 0.09
N ILE A 191 9.13 -18.71 1.31
CA ILE A 191 9.86 -17.48 1.63
C ILE A 191 11.32 -17.58 1.19
N SER A 192 11.97 -18.76 1.38
CA SER A 192 13.35 -18.99 0.96
C SER A 192 13.53 -18.88 -0.56
N ARG A 193 12.61 -19.44 -1.35
CA ARG A 193 12.64 -19.35 -2.81
C ARG A 193 12.42 -17.88 -3.26
N PHE A 194 11.48 -17.18 -2.64
CA PHE A 194 11.29 -15.76 -2.89
C PHE A 194 12.58 -14.95 -2.60
N LEU A 195 13.20 -15.14 -1.44
CA LEU A 195 14.44 -14.44 -1.07
C LEU A 195 15.62 -14.79 -1.97
N SER A 196 15.58 -15.94 -2.67
CA SER A 196 16.56 -16.30 -3.71
C SER A 196 16.24 -15.73 -5.11
N GLY A 197 15.19 -14.90 -5.22
CA GLY A 197 14.85 -14.17 -6.44
C GLY A 197 13.70 -14.77 -7.26
N GLU A 198 12.98 -15.78 -6.73
CA GLU A 198 11.79 -16.30 -7.38
C GLU A 198 10.55 -15.44 -7.10
N GLY A 199 9.55 -15.58 -7.94
CA GLY A 199 8.28 -14.86 -7.83
C GLY A 199 8.11 -13.83 -8.93
N LYS A 200 6.86 -13.69 -9.38
CA LYS A 200 6.45 -12.72 -10.41
C LYS A 200 5.10 -12.14 -10.02
N ASN A 201 4.73 -11.03 -10.62
CA ASN A 201 3.38 -10.51 -10.49
C ASN A 201 2.48 -11.13 -11.57
N ILE A 202 1.60 -12.06 -11.18
CA ILE A 202 0.74 -12.76 -12.13
C ILE A 202 -0.31 -11.84 -12.78
N CYS A 203 -0.66 -10.74 -12.13
CA CYS A 203 -1.59 -9.75 -12.68
C CYS A 203 -0.96 -8.95 -13.84
N GLU A 204 0.36 -8.87 -13.90
CA GLU A 204 1.09 -8.04 -14.86
C GLU A 204 0.74 -8.41 -16.30
N GLY A 205 0.69 -9.69 -16.66
CA GLY A 205 0.37 -10.13 -18.02
C GLY A 205 -1.00 -9.64 -18.51
N VAL A 206 -2.01 -9.65 -17.64
CA VAL A 206 -3.37 -9.14 -17.94
C VAL A 206 -3.38 -7.62 -18.07
N VAL A 207 -2.67 -6.94 -17.17
CA VAL A 207 -2.63 -5.48 -17.14
C VAL A 207 -1.89 -4.92 -18.34
N LEU A 208 -0.73 -5.48 -18.71
CA LEU A 208 0.06 -5.02 -19.86
C LEU A 208 -0.71 -5.13 -21.17
N LYS A 209 -1.55 -6.16 -21.33
CA LYS A 209 -2.42 -6.29 -22.53
C LYS A 209 -3.54 -5.25 -22.54
N SER A 210 -4.12 -4.95 -21.38
CA SER A 210 -5.33 -4.13 -21.28
C SER A 210 -5.06 -2.64 -21.11
N TYR A 211 -3.85 -2.27 -20.66
CA TYR A 211 -3.47 -0.90 -20.31
C TYR A 211 -2.13 -0.51 -20.96
N PRO A 212 -2.14 0.00 -22.21
CA PRO A 212 -0.92 0.37 -22.94
C PRO A 212 0.02 1.30 -22.18
N ALA A 213 -0.54 2.25 -21.41
CA ALA A 213 0.27 3.17 -20.60
C ALA A 213 1.14 2.46 -19.53
N VAL A 214 0.67 1.34 -18.97
CA VAL A 214 1.46 0.51 -18.04
C VAL A 214 2.53 -0.26 -18.81
N SER A 215 2.18 -0.83 -19.97
CA SER A 215 3.11 -1.55 -20.83
C SER A 215 4.27 -0.64 -21.29
N GLU A 216 3.98 0.60 -21.68
CA GLU A 216 4.99 1.59 -22.06
C GLU A 216 5.92 1.90 -20.89
N ALA A 217 5.40 2.09 -19.67
CA ALA A 217 6.19 2.35 -18.48
C ALA A 217 7.10 1.16 -18.12
N VAL A 218 6.58 -0.07 -18.18
CA VAL A 218 7.36 -1.30 -17.99
C VAL A 218 8.50 -1.38 -19.01
N ASN A 219 8.19 -1.21 -20.30
CA ASN A 219 9.18 -1.28 -21.37
C ASN A 219 10.24 -0.18 -21.25
N TRP A 220 9.84 1.02 -20.83
CA TRP A 220 10.79 2.11 -20.62
C TRP A 220 11.73 1.82 -19.46
N LEU A 221 11.20 1.41 -18.31
CA LEU A 221 11.98 1.17 -17.09
C LEU A 221 12.89 -0.07 -17.24
N ASN A 222 12.49 -1.08 -18.03
CA ASN A 222 13.31 -2.26 -18.35
C ASN A 222 14.63 -1.94 -19.07
N ARG A 223 14.78 -0.73 -19.62
CA ARG A 223 16.07 -0.28 -20.20
C ARG A 223 17.13 0.01 -19.14
N TYR A 224 16.71 0.20 -17.89
CA TYR A 224 17.59 0.61 -16.78
C TYR A 224 17.70 -0.46 -15.68
N GLY A 225 16.69 -1.31 -15.53
CA GLY A 225 16.66 -2.37 -14.53
C GLY A 225 15.43 -3.27 -14.72
N GLN A 226 15.38 -4.38 -14.02
CA GLN A 226 14.22 -5.28 -14.07
C GLN A 226 12.99 -4.59 -13.48
N SER A 227 12.06 -4.17 -14.34
CA SER A 227 10.84 -3.53 -13.89
C SER A 227 9.77 -4.54 -13.48
N ARG A 228 8.94 -4.15 -12.54
CA ARG A 228 7.81 -4.92 -12.00
C ARG A 228 6.64 -3.98 -11.73
N MET A 229 5.42 -4.49 -11.83
CA MET A 229 4.22 -3.76 -11.46
C MET A 229 3.86 -4.05 -9.99
N SER A 230 3.46 -3.04 -9.23
CA SER A 230 3.00 -3.21 -7.84
C SER A 230 1.52 -3.58 -7.77
N GLY A 231 1.19 -4.68 -7.11
CA GLY A 231 -0.19 -5.14 -6.93
C GLY A 231 -0.88 -5.36 -8.27
N THR A 232 -2.09 -4.81 -8.41
CA THR A 232 -2.83 -4.81 -9.67
C THR A 232 -2.51 -3.60 -10.58
N GLY A 233 -1.50 -2.82 -10.23
CA GLY A 233 -1.09 -1.63 -10.99
C GLY A 233 -1.79 -0.36 -10.49
N ALA A 234 -1.59 0.81 -11.14
CA ALA A 234 -0.81 1.02 -12.37
C ALA A 234 0.70 1.22 -12.15
N CYS A 235 1.17 1.51 -10.92
CA CYS A 235 2.57 1.85 -10.68
C CYS A 235 3.52 0.72 -11.04
N VAL A 236 4.61 1.11 -11.69
CA VAL A 236 5.72 0.25 -12.09
C VAL A 236 6.97 0.69 -11.34
N PHE A 237 7.80 -0.24 -10.91
CA PHE A 237 9.02 0.05 -10.18
C PHE A 237 10.17 -0.84 -10.61
N ALA A 238 11.40 -0.36 -10.42
CA ALA A 238 12.63 -1.15 -10.50
C ALA A 238 13.56 -0.76 -9.36
N ASP A 239 14.38 -1.69 -8.92
CA ASP A 239 15.35 -1.50 -7.84
C ASP A 239 16.75 -1.14 -8.37
N PHE A 240 17.46 -0.36 -7.56
CA PHE A 240 18.82 0.16 -7.84
C PHE A 240 19.67 0.12 -6.58
N ASN A 241 20.95 -0.19 -6.74
CA ASN A 241 21.88 -0.33 -5.62
C ASN A 241 22.26 1.00 -4.94
N SER A 242 22.00 2.15 -5.60
CA SER A 242 22.34 3.46 -5.05
C SER A 242 21.27 4.51 -5.38
N GLN A 243 21.13 5.51 -4.51
CA GLN A 243 20.27 6.67 -4.72
C GLN A 243 20.69 7.46 -5.97
N ILE A 244 21.99 7.60 -6.18
CA ILE A 244 22.54 8.36 -7.34
C ILE A 244 22.07 7.72 -8.65
N HIS A 245 22.18 6.39 -8.76
CA HIS A 245 21.75 5.69 -9.97
C HIS A 245 20.22 5.80 -10.16
N ALA A 246 19.42 5.61 -9.11
CA ALA A 246 17.98 5.80 -9.17
C ALA A 246 17.61 7.24 -9.60
N GLN A 247 18.33 8.24 -9.08
CA GLN A 247 18.12 9.64 -9.44
C GLN A 247 18.44 9.91 -10.91
N GLN A 248 19.55 9.39 -11.43
CA GLN A 248 19.91 9.50 -12.85
C GLN A 248 18.84 8.89 -13.77
N VAL A 249 18.25 7.75 -13.37
CA VAL A 249 17.14 7.16 -14.12
C VAL A 249 15.92 8.06 -14.10
N LEU A 250 15.56 8.60 -12.93
CA LEU A 250 14.40 9.50 -12.77
C LEU A 250 14.56 10.79 -13.60
N GLU A 251 15.76 11.34 -13.71
CA GLU A 251 16.06 12.54 -14.52
C GLU A 251 15.84 12.33 -16.02
N ASN A 252 15.87 11.08 -16.49
CA ASN A 252 15.57 10.71 -17.88
C ASN A 252 14.08 10.36 -18.08
N LEU A 253 13.24 10.50 -17.04
CA LEU A 253 11.82 10.16 -17.13
C LEU A 253 11.13 11.10 -18.14
N PRO A 254 10.36 10.58 -19.12
CA PRO A 254 9.58 11.40 -20.03
C PRO A 254 8.60 12.32 -19.30
N ASP A 255 8.44 13.56 -19.76
CA ASP A 255 7.64 14.63 -19.13
C ASP A 255 6.16 14.27 -18.94
N HIS A 256 5.63 13.36 -19.74
CA HIS A 256 4.24 12.94 -19.64
C HIS A 256 3.98 11.94 -18.49
N TRP A 257 5.02 11.44 -17.83
CA TRP A 257 4.89 10.60 -16.64
C TRP A 257 5.31 11.33 -15.39
N ARG A 258 4.72 10.91 -14.28
CA ARG A 258 5.21 11.25 -12.94
C ARG A 258 5.97 10.06 -12.39
N GLY A 259 7.03 10.34 -11.64
CA GLY A 259 7.80 9.32 -10.95
C GLY A 259 8.45 9.90 -9.71
N PHE A 260 8.98 9.02 -8.89
CA PHE A 260 9.75 9.38 -7.70
C PHE A 260 10.74 8.27 -7.38
N ILE A 261 11.77 8.62 -6.61
CA ILE A 261 12.65 7.65 -5.97
C ILE A 261 12.22 7.46 -4.52
N ALA A 262 12.43 6.25 -4.01
CA ALA A 262 12.19 5.92 -2.61
C ALA A 262 13.12 4.80 -2.16
N LYS A 263 13.49 4.80 -0.88
CA LYS A 263 14.22 3.71 -0.24
C LYS A 263 13.23 2.63 0.19
N GLY A 264 13.54 1.37 -0.09
CA GLY A 264 12.84 0.24 0.50
C GLY A 264 13.06 0.20 2.01
N CYS A 265 12.02 -0.10 2.78
CA CYS A 265 12.07 -0.15 4.23
C CYS A 265 11.40 -1.44 4.74
N ASN A 266 12.10 -2.19 5.60
CA ASN A 266 11.53 -3.37 6.25
C ASN A 266 10.73 -3.01 7.51
N GLN A 267 10.95 -1.81 8.07
CA GLN A 267 10.09 -1.19 9.06
C GLN A 267 9.44 0.06 8.47
N SER A 268 8.13 0.20 8.64
CA SER A 268 7.40 1.33 8.08
C SER A 268 7.79 2.65 8.77
N PRO A 269 7.83 3.78 8.04
CA PRO A 269 8.04 5.09 8.65
C PRO A 269 7.06 5.42 9.79
N LEU A 270 5.84 4.91 9.73
CA LEU A 270 4.85 5.08 10.81
C LEU A 270 5.24 4.28 12.06
N ALA A 271 5.64 3.02 11.91
CA ALA A 271 6.08 2.19 13.04
C ALA A 271 7.34 2.78 13.70
N THR A 272 8.28 3.28 12.90
CA THR A 272 9.46 4.01 13.42
C THR A 272 9.05 5.23 14.23
N LEU A 273 8.10 6.03 13.75
CA LEU A 273 7.57 7.18 14.50
C LEU A 273 6.96 6.74 15.84
N MET A 274 6.19 5.64 15.85
CA MET A 274 5.53 5.14 17.07
C MET A 274 6.53 4.61 18.08
N SER A 275 7.59 3.94 17.65
CA SER A 275 8.65 3.45 18.58
C SER A 275 9.42 4.57 19.27
N LEU A 276 9.47 5.77 18.71
CA LEU A 276 10.07 6.95 19.31
C LEU A 276 9.14 7.66 20.31
N ARG A 277 7.87 7.26 20.41
CA ARG A 277 6.85 7.87 21.29
C ARG A 277 6.50 7.04 22.52
N ASN A 278 6.89 5.78 22.52
CA ASN A 278 6.78 4.85 23.66
C ASN A 278 8.06 4.87 24.50
#